data_56f3e1bf94b9c124f9823113e8dbdf68
#
_entry.id   56f3e1bf94b9c124f9823113e8dbdf68
#
_cell.length_a   1.000
_cell.length_b   1.000
_cell.length_c   1.000
_cell.angle_alpha   90.00
_cell.angle_beta   90.00
_cell.angle_gamma   90.00
#
_symmetry.space_group_name_H-M   'P 1'
#
loop_
_entity.id
_entity.type
_entity.pdbx_description
1 polymer ?
#
loop_
_entity_poly.entity_id
_entity_poly.type
_entity_poly.pdbx_seq_one_letter_code
_entity_poly.pdbx_strand_id
1 'polypeptide(L)'
;MTMWLPKLETRRGPVYRAIADALDEDVQNGALRAGMRLPPHRDLADHLGVTVTTITRAYAEAARRGLTSGYVGRGTFIRGNEAEERTSEAAPFDLSINILMPDKEVANLQPRLFQRRVLPWTQILGYVPAKGHLRHRQAMAAWLARGGFGVDPDRIVLTAGAQHALSSVISALLKPNDTLLMEELTYSGARAVAQQQHLKIRAVAMDAEGLRPDALETACRATRAGALYCMPRLQNPTSAVMSERRRRQIAALAEKYRLTVIEDDVYGFVSPEKAPLAALIPHRTVYLTSLSKSLFPGMRLGCVAAPPETLDAITGSVWASMIMASPIGADLLSGWIEDGTAARIAEWKRHEFAARQAMARRLFDGERVQTHPSSPHLWLQLPGRWSSESFAAHVRSRGVILNASTQFAVTDQPARAVRVCLGPPRTRPGMEQAFTIIRQSLAGQPAAARAV
;
A
#
# COMPACT_ATOMS: atom_id res chain seq x y z
N MET A 1 -32.36 -30.76 8.16
CA MET A 1 -31.44 -29.68 8.56
C MET A 1 -31.63 -29.47 10.04
N THR A 2 -30.57 -29.58 10.82
CA THR A 2 -30.58 -29.37 12.26
C THR A 2 -30.88 -27.90 12.55
N MET A 3 -31.90 -27.63 13.35
CA MET A 3 -32.29 -26.27 13.74
C MET A 3 -31.19 -25.65 14.61
N TRP A 4 -30.79 -24.40 14.34
CA TRP A 4 -29.89 -23.69 15.23
C TRP A 4 -30.51 -23.41 16.59
N LEU A 5 -29.74 -23.77 17.64
CA LEU A 5 -30.14 -23.54 19.05
C LEU A 5 -28.98 -22.85 19.77
N PRO A 6 -29.20 -21.65 20.36
CA PRO A 6 -28.17 -20.94 21.09
C PRO A 6 -27.81 -21.61 22.42
N LYS A 7 -26.52 -21.62 22.78
CA LYS A 7 -26.07 -22.03 24.12
C LYS A 7 -26.21 -20.86 25.10
N LEU A 8 -27.08 -20.97 26.08
CA LEU A 8 -27.41 -19.86 26.99
C LEU A 8 -26.89 -20.04 28.42
N GLU A 9 -26.36 -21.22 28.79
CA GLU A 9 -26.07 -21.66 30.17
C GLU A 9 -25.07 -20.79 30.95
N THR A 10 -24.22 -20.02 30.26
CA THR A 10 -23.17 -19.18 30.88
C THR A 10 -23.42 -17.69 30.81
N ARG A 11 -24.57 -17.23 30.27
CA ARG A 11 -24.79 -15.82 29.92
C ARG A 11 -25.63 -15.11 30.96
N ARG A 12 -25.14 -13.99 31.51
CA ARG A 12 -25.86 -13.13 32.46
C ARG A 12 -26.59 -12.00 31.73
N GLY A 13 -27.81 -11.66 32.20
CA GLY A 13 -28.58 -10.53 31.67
C GLY A 13 -29.90 -10.93 31.02
N PRO A 14 -30.60 -10.00 30.33
CA PRO A 14 -31.86 -10.28 29.66
C PRO A 14 -31.73 -11.36 28.57
N VAL A 15 -32.60 -12.34 28.56
CA VAL A 15 -32.56 -13.52 27.67
C VAL A 15 -32.46 -13.14 26.21
N TYR A 16 -33.15 -12.09 25.75
CA TYR A 16 -33.06 -11.65 24.35
C TYR A 16 -31.66 -11.21 23.94
N ARG A 17 -30.89 -10.58 24.88
CA ARG A 17 -29.48 -10.22 24.63
C ARG A 17 -28.57 -11.43 24.58
N ALA A 18 -28.79 -12.38 25.53
CA ALA A 18 -28.02 -13.62 25.55
C ALA A 18 -28.18 -14.42 24.23
N ILE A 19 -29.39 -14.42 23.65
CA ILE A 19 -29.66 -15.05 22.34
C ILE A 19 -28.91 -14.28 21.22
N ALA A 20 -28.94 -12.94 21.21
CA ALA A 20 -28.25 -12.14 20.23
C ALA A 20 -26.70 -12.27 20.31
N ASP A 21 -26.16 -12.39 21.54
CA ASP A 21 -24.74 -12.62 21.80
C ASP A 21 -24.30 -14.03 21.35
N ALA A 22 -25.14 -15.05 21.57
CA ALA A 22 -24.90 -16.41 21.09
C ALA A 22 -24.88 -16.46 19.56
N LEU A 23 -25.78 -15.72 18.92
CA LEU A 23 -25.83 -15.61 17.46
C LEU A 23 -24.58 -14.94 16.91
N ASP A 24 -24.11 -13.86 17.53
CA ASP A 24 -22.89 -13.17 17.16
C ASP A 24 -21.66 -14.09 17.26
N GLU A 25 -21.53 -14.81 18.38
CA GLU A 25 -20.44 -15.76 18.58
C GLU A 25 -20.47 -16.90 17.54
N ASP A 26 -21.65 -17.47 17.24
CA ASP A 26 -21.79 -18.54 16.26
C ASP A 26 -21.57 -18.08 14.81
N VAL A 27 -21.80 -16.80 14.52
CA VAL A 27 -21.38 -16.18 13.25
C VAL A 27 -19.86 -16.01 13.20
N GLN A 28 -19.25 -15.50 14.28
CA GLN A 28 -17.81 -15.27 14.34
C GLN A 28 -17.00 -16.56 14.28
N ASN A 29 -17.45 -17.63 14.91
CA ASN A 29 -16.77 -18.93 14.88
C ASN A 29 -17.12 -19.79 13.65
N GLY A 30 -18.00 -19.31 12.76
CA GLY A 30 -18.38 -19.95 11.50
C GLY A 30 -19.42 -21.09 11.64
N ALA A 31 -20.01 -21.29 12.80
CA ALA A 31 -21.09 -22.24 13.01
C ALA A 31 -22.38 -21.81 12.28
N LEU A 32 -22.60 -20.49 12.20
CA LEU A 32 -23.62 -19.87 11.37
C LEU A 32 -22.98 -19.17 10.18
N ARG A 33 -23.34 -19.59 8.98
CA ARG A 33 -22.80 -19.04 7.73
C ARG A 33 -23.78 -18.03 7.12
N ALA A 34 -23.24 -17.06 6.38
CA ALA A 34 -24.02 -16.14 5.55
C ALA A 34 -25.06 -16.86 4.71
N GLY A 35 -26.25 -16.28 4.62
CA GLY A 35 -27.39 -16.86 3.89
C GLY A 35 -28.11 -18.00 4.61
N MET A 36 -27.61 -18.49 5.75
CA MET A 36 -28.35 -19.49 6.54
C MET A 36 -29.63 -18.87 7.10
N ARG A 37 -30.71 -19.62 6.98
CA ARG A 37 -32.02 -19.23 7.53
C ARG A 37 -32.05 -19.55 9.02
N LEU A 38 -32.38 -18.55 9.83
CA LEU A 38 -32.67 -18.74 11.27
C LEU A 38 -34.01 -19.39 11.48
N PRO A 39 -34.19 -20.09 12.61
CA PRO A 39 -35.49 -20.70 12.99
C PRO A 39 -36.61 -19.66 13.03
N PRO A 40 -37.85 -20.04 12.66
CA PRO A 40 -38.98 -19.18 12.86
C PRO A 40 -39.14 -18.78 14.34
N HIS A 41 -39.64 -17.58 14.60
CA HIS A 41 -39.74 -17.04 15.95
C HIS A 41 -40.51 -17.96 16.93
N ARG A 42 -41.57 -18.62 16.46
CA ARG A 42 -42.36 -19.53 17.29
C ARG A 42 -41.58 -20.80 17.62
N ASP A 43 -40.95 -21.41 16.62
CA ASP A 43 -40.21 -22.66 16.78
C ASP A 43 -39.05 -22.50 17.76
N LEU A 44 -38.30 -21.38 17.66
CA LEU A 44 -37.20 -21.09 18.57
C LEU A 44 -37.70 -20.73 19.98
N ALA A 45 -38.82 -20.04 20.08
CA ALA A 45 -39.47 -19.72 21.37
C ALA A 45 -39.89 -20.99 22.13
N ASP A 46 -40.52 -21.92 21.42
CA ASP A 46 -40.96 -23.19 21.98
C ASP A 46 -39.80 -24.06 22.46
N HIS A 47 -38.72 -24.15 21.67
CA HIS A 47 -37.52 -24.92 22.03
C HIS A 47 -36.76 -24.34 23.22
N LEU A 48 -36.73 -23.01 23.36
CA LEU A 48 -36.02 -22.35 24.45
C LEU A 48 -36.90 -22.09 25.69
N GLY A 49 -38.19 -22.41 25.66
CA GLY A 49 -39.15 -22.16 26.75
C GLY A 49 -39.33 -20.66 27.03
N VAL A 50 -39.24 -19.80 26.00
CA VAL A 50 -39.38 -18.35 26.13
C VAL A 50 -40.56 -17.83 25.32
N THR A 51 -40.94 -16.56 25.52
CA THR A 51 -42.03 -15.96 24.73
C THR A 51 -41.57 -15.60 23.31
N VAL A 52 -42.47 -15.65 22.33
CA VAL A 52 -42.21 -15.20 20.95
C VAL A 52 -41.71 -13.77 20.92
N THR A 53 -42.19 -12.91 21.81
CA THR A 53 -41.74 -11.52 21.97
C THR A 53 -40.26 -11.44 22.35
N THR A 54 -39.75 -12.38 23.16
CA THR A 54 -38.35 -12.47 23.54
C THR A 54 -37.47 -12.77 22.30
N ILE A 55 -37.89 -13.73 21.46
CA ILE A 55 -37.19 -14.05 20.20
C ILE A 55 -37.28 -12.89 19.21
N THR A 56 -38.45 -12.24 19.10
CA THR A 56 -38.58 -11.05 18.24
C THR A 56 -37.62 -9.95 18.66
N ARG A 57 -37.44 -9.70 19.95
CA ARG A 57 -36.46 -8.74 20.48
C ARG A 57 -35.03 -9.19 20.23
N ALA A 58 -34.72 -10.47 20.35
CA ALA A 58 -33.39 -11.01 20.06
C ALA A 58 -33.00 -10.83 18.59
N TYR A 59 -33.93 -11.15 17.68
CA TYR A 59 -33.67 -10.99 16.25
C TYR A 59 -33.62 -9.51 15.82
N ALA A 60 -34.42 -8.64 16.46
CA ALA A 60 -34.34 -7.20 16.25
C ALA A 60 -32.98 -6.65 16.74
N GLU A 61 -32.50 -7.12 17.90
CA GLU A 61 -31.14 -6.75 18.39
C GLU A 61 -30.04 -7.27 17.48
N ALA A 62 -30.14 -8.51 16.98
CA ALA A 62 -29.24 -9.08 16.02
C ALA A 62 -29.22 -8.28 14.68
N ALA A 63 -30.40 -7.85 14.21
CA ALA A 63 -30.54 -7.00 13.04
C ALA A 63 -29.91 -5.60 13.26
N ARG A 64 -30.09 -5.01 14.45
CA ARG A 64 -29.49 -3.74 14.84
C ARG A 64 -27.95 -3.83 14.85
N ARG A 65 -27.40 -4.99 15.23
CA ARG A 65 -25.96 -5.29 15.18
C ARG A 65 -25.47 -5.65 13.76
N GLY A 66 -26.37 -5.70 12.77
CA GLY A 66 -26.03 -6.05 11.39
C GLY A 66 -25.83 -7.55 11.13
N LEU A 67 -26.16 -8.43 12.08
CA LEU A 67 -25.94 -9.88 11.98
C LEU A 67 -27.01 -10.60 11.15
N THR A 68 -28.20 -10.02 11.03
CA THR A 68 -29.33 -10.66 10.33
C THR A 68 -30.02 -9.69 9.37
N SER A 69 -30.65 -10.26 8.33
CA SER A 69 -31.57 -9.57 7.42
C SER A 69 -32.91 -10.30 7.40
N GLY A 70 -34.05 -9.57 7.51
CA GLY A 70 -35.39 -10.10 7.44
C GLY A 70 -36.03 -9.80 6.09
N TYR A 71 -36.65 -10.82 5.47
CA TYR A 71 -37.46 -10.64 4.26
C TYR A 71 -38.91 -10.99 4.59
N VAL A 72 -39.84 -10.08 4.32
CA VAL A 72 -41.29 -10.30 4.56
C VAL A 72 -41.72 -11.55 3.81
N GLY A 73 -42.30 -12.51 4.55
CA GLY A 73 -42.78 -13.80 4.02
C GLY A 73 -41.74 -14.87 3.78
N ARG A 74 -40.39 -14.55 3.84
CA ARG A 74 -39.32 -15.52 3.60
C ARG A 74 -38.52 -15.93 4.86
N GLY A 75 -38.57 -15.13 5.91
CA GLY A 75 -37.90 -15.41 7.19
C GLY A 75 -36.70 -14.51 7.46
N THR A 76 -36.01 -14.82 8.57
CA THR A 76 -34.77 -14.13 8.99
C THR A 76 -33.57 -14.95 8.58
N PHE A 77 -32.57 -14.30 8.00
CA PHE A 77 -31.34 -14.93 7.47
C PHE A 77 -30.12 -14.28 8.12
N ILE A 78 -29.06 -15.07 8.29
CA ILE A 78 -27.76 -14.52 8.67
C ILE A 78 -27.30 -13.60 7.54
N ARG A 79 -27.00 -12.37 7.91
CA ARG A 79 -26.49 -11.39 6.95
C ARG A 79 -25.06 -11.77 6.54
N GLY A 80 -24.84 -11.99 5.27
CA GLY A 80 -23.50 -11.96 4.70
C GLY A 80 -22.96 -10.54 4.82
N ASN A 81 -21.66 -10.40 4.87
CA ASN A 81 -21.02 -9.09 4.68
C ASN A 81 -21.29 -8.70 3.22
N GLU A 82 -22.48 -8.16 2.93
CA GLU A 82 -22.89 -7.79 1.56
C GLU A 82 -21.89 -6.80 0.91
N ALA A 83 -21.09 -6.13 1.74
CA ALA A 83 -19.97 -5.32 1.25
C ALA A 83 -18.82 -6.20 0.71
N GLU A 84 -18.62 -7.41 1.26
CA GLU A 84 -17.61 -8.37 0.74
C GLU A 84 -18.19 -9.26 -0.37
N GLU A 85 -19.47 -9.62 -0.34
CA GLU A 85 -20.10 -10.42 -1.40
C GLU A 85 -20.44 -9.61 -2.66
N ARG A 86 -20.84 -8.34 -2.54
CA ARG A 86 -20.99 -7.45 -3.72
C ARG A 86 -19.65 -7.11 -4.38
N THR A 87 -18.52 -7.32 -3.70
CA THR A 87 -17.19 -7.29 -4.32
C THR A 87 -16.79 -8.62 -4.95
N SER A 88 -17.54 -9.72 -4.74
CA SER A 88 -17.20 -11.06 -5.27
C SER A 88 -17.91 -11.45 -6.57
N GLU A 89 -19.03 -10.83 -6.93
CA GLU A 89 -19.62 -11.02 -8.27
C GLU A 89 -18.99 -10.04 -9.26
N ALA A 90 -17.97 -10.53 -9.99
CA ALA A 90 -17.36 -9.90 -11.17
C ALA A 90 -16.69 -8.53 -10.94
N ALA A 91 -16.20 -8.22 -9.74
CA ALA A 91 -15.25 -7.12 -9.60
C ALA A 91 -13.98 -7.49 -10.39
N PRO A 92 -13.52 -6.62 -11.31
CA PRO A 92 -12.32 -6.91 -12.07
C PRO A 92 -11.13 -7.12 -11.13
N PHE A 93 -10.18 -7.99 -11.50
CA PHE A 93 -8.91 -8.12 -10.79
C PHE A 93 -8.15 -6.79 -10.89
N ASP A 94 -8.16 -6.01 -9.83
CA ASP A 94 -7.49 -4.70 -9.84
C ASP A 94 -5.99 -4.85 -9.57
N LEU A 95 -5.21 -5.05 -10.61
CA LEU A 95 -3.75 -5.11 -10.58
C LEU A 95 -3.09 -3.73 -10.80
N SER A 96 -3.85 -2.65 -10.63
CA SER A 96 -3.33 -1.28 -10.71
C SER A 96 -2.72 -0.79 -9.39
N ILE A 97 -3.03 -1.43 -8.26
CA ILE A 97 -2.70 -0.98 -6.91
C ILE A 97 -1.72 -1.95 -6.23
N ASN A 98 -0.57 -1.44 -5.76
CA ASN A 98 0.41 -2.21 -4.98
C ASN A 98 -0.02 -2.32 -3.50
N ILE A 99 -0.99 -3.18 -3.21
CA ILE A 99 -1.45 -3.48 -1.85
C ILE A 99 -1.58 -4.99 -1.70
N LEU A 100 -0.88 -5.55 -0.72
CA LEU A 100 -1.05 -6.93 -0.30
C LEU A 100 -1.57 -6.94 1.14
N MET A 101 -2.76 -7.50 1.33
CA MET A 101 -3.42 -7.63 2.63
C MET A 101 -3.37 -9.10 3.08
N PRO A 102 -2.72 -9.39 4.20
CA PRO A 102 -2.67 -10.74 4.77
C PRO A 102 -3.92 -10.99 5.62
N ASP A 103 -4.95 -11.62 5.06
CA ASP A 103 -6.24 -11.80 5.75
C ASP A 103 -6.12 -12.56 7.08
N LYS A 104 -5.35 -13.66 7.10
CA LYS A 104 -5.15 -14.46 8.33
C LYS A 104 -4.32 -13.73 9.37
N GLU A 105 -3.25 -13.05 8.96
CA GLU A 105 -2.37 -12.29 9.84
C GLU A 105 -3.09 -11.05 10.40
N VAL A 106 -3.96 -10.40 9.60
CA VAL A 106 -4.80 -9.29 10.07
C VAL A 106 -5.79 -9.77 11.12
N ALA A 107 -6.44 -10.90 10.92
CA ALA A 107 -7.35 -11.48 11.92
C ALA A 107 -6.61 -11.78 13.24
N ASN A 108 -5.38 -12.29 13.18
CA ASN A 108 -4.54 -12.53 14.36
C ASN A 108 -4.04 -11.26 15.05
N LEU A 109 -3.98 -10.13 14.33
CA LEU A 109 -3.60 -8.82 14.89
C LEU A 109 -4.77 -8.13 15.56
N GLN A 110 -6.00 -8.39 15.12
CA GLN A 110 -7.21 -7.70 15.57
C GLN A 110 -7.36 -7.63 17.11
N PRO A 111 -7.12 -8.71 17.90
CA PRO A 111 -7.17 -8.65 19.36
C PRO A 111 -6.05 -7.82 19.98
N ARG A 112 -4.95 -7.60 19.24
CA ARG A 112 -3.74 -6.93 19.73
C ARG A 112 -3.60 -5.48 19.27
N LEU A 113 -4.47 -5.02 18.35
CA LEU A 113 -4.39 -3.70 17.74
C LEU A 113 -4.34 -2.56 18.76
N PHE A 114 -5.02 -2.73 19.91
CA PHE A 114 -5.10 -1.67 20.95
C PHE A 114 -4.53 -2.09 22.29
N GLN A 115 -3.97 -3.29 22.41
CA GLN A 115 -3.51 -3.82 23.71
C GLN A 115 -2.12 -3.29 24.09
N ARG A 116 -1.26 -2.96 23.13
CA ARG A 116 0.12 -2.54 23.40
C ARG A 116 0.36 -1.14 22.88
N ARG A 117 0.50 -0.21 23.80
CA ARG A 117 0.88 1.18 23.56
C ARG A 117 2.28 1.41 24.07
N VAL A 118 3.02 2.26 23.33
CA VAL A 118 4.37 2.69 23.72
C VAL A 118 4.30 3.84 24.71
N LEU A 119 3.30 4.72 24.55
CA LEU A 119 3.10 5.90 25.39
C LEU A 119 1.72 5.92 26.06
N PRO A 120 1.58 6.59 27.22
CA PRO A 120 0.29 6.85 27.86
C PRO A 120 -0.65 7.66 26.98
N TRP A 121 -1.98 7.44 27.10
CA TRP A 121 -2.99 8.20 26.36
C TRP A 121 -2.84 9.71 26.48
N THR A 122 -2.47 10.21 27.66
CA THR A 122 -2.25 11.63 27.92
C THR A 122 -1.17 12.26 27.03
N GLN A 123 -0.24 11.46 26.52
CA GLN A 123 0.83 11.93 25.63
C GLN A 123 0.50 11.80 24.14
N ILE A 124 -0.51 11.02 23.76
CA ILE A 124 -0.84 10.76 22.35
C ILE A 124 -2.21 11.32 21.91
N LEU A 125 -3.07 11.76 22.84
CA LEU A 125 -4.36 12.36 22.49
C LEU A 125 -4.29 13.88 22.30
N GLY A 126 -3.22 14.53 22.75
CA GLY A 126 -2.98 15.97 22.56
C GLY A 126 -2.14 16.26 21.31
N TYR A 127 -1.84 17.55 21.13
CA TYR A 127 -0.85 17.96 20.14
C TYR A 127 0.55 17.52 20.57
N VAL A 128 1.29 16.96 19.62
CA VAL A 128 2.70 16.62 19.78
C VAL A 128 3.55 17.49 18.83
N PRO A 129 4.87 17.58 19.01
CA PRO A 129 5.72 18.32 18.07
C PRO A 129 5.48 17.87 16.62
N ALA A 130 5.49 18.80 15.67
CA ALA A 130 5.30 18.52 14.25
C ALA A 130 6.27 17.45 13.72
N LYS A 131 7.48 17.42 14.26
CA LYS A 131 8.51 16.41 13.97
C LYS A 131 8.12 15.00 14.45
N GLY A 132 7.14 14.88 15.34
CA GLY A 132 6.72 13.66 16.00
C GLY A 132 7.39 13.45 17.36
N HIS A 133 6.76 12.64 18.20
CA HIS A 133 7.30 12.31 19.53
C HIS A 133 8.65 11.56 19.41
N LEU A 134 9.61 11.85 20.30
CA LEU A 134 10.95 11.26 20.25
C LEU A 134 10.89 9.71 20.22
N ARG A 135 10.04 9.12 21.05
CA ARG A 135 9.89 7.65 21.11
C ARG A 135 9.45 7.05 19.78
N HIS A 136 8.54 7.72 19.06
CA HIS A 136 8.09 7.28 17.74
C HIS A 136 9.19 7.44 16.68
N ARG A 137 10.01 8.50 16.78
CA ARG A 137 11.17 8.72 15.89
C ARG A 137 12.27 7.70 16.13
N GLN A 138 12.49 7.31 17.40
CA GLN A 138 13.42 6.23 17.77
C GLN A 138 12.98 4.88 17.18
N ALA A 139 11.68 4.54 17.28
CA ALA A 139 11.15 3.33 16.69
C ALA A 139 11.32 3.35 15.14
N MET A 140 11.07 4.50 14.51
CA MET A 140 11.27 4.64 13.06
C MET A 140 12.75 4.52 12.68
N ALA A 141 13.69 5.11 13.45
CA ALA A 141 15.13 4.94 13.24
C ALA A 141 15.54 3.46 13.32
N ALA A 142 15.02 2.72 14.32
CA ALA A 142 15.24 1.28 14.44
C ALA A 142 14.69 0.50 13.23
N TRP A 143 13.55 0.91 12.69
CA TRP A 143 13.01 0.35 11.46
C TRP A 143 13.91 0.59 10.24
N LEU A 144 14.40 1.82 10.07
CA LEU A 144 15.31 2.18 8.97
C LEU A 144 16.65 1.44 9.05
N ALA A 145 17.18 1.26 10.26
CA ALA A 145 18.42 0.51 10.51
C ALA A 145 18.31 -0.95 10.03
N ARG A 146 17.14 -1.60 10.17
CA ARG A 146 16.89 -2.95 9.63
C ARG A 146 16.96 -2.99 8.10
N GLY A 147 16.71 -1.88 7.44
CA GLY A 147 16.84 -1.71 6.00
C GLY A 147 18.21 -1.19 5.53
N GLY A 148 19.23 -1.29 6.38
CA GLY A 148 20.60 -0.85 6.06
C GLY A 148 20.80 0.67 6.10
N PHE A 149 19.91 1.43 6.77
CA PHE A 149 20.04 2.88 6.89
C PHE A 149 19.99 3.31 8.36
N GLY A 150 21.17 3.41 8.99
CA GLY A 150 21.32 3.99 10.32
C GLY A 150 21.18 5.52 10.28
N VAL A 151 20.24 6.07 11.02
CA VAL A 151 19.99 7.51 11.09
C VAL A 151 19.65 7.94 12.51
N ASP A 152 20.12 9.11 12.92
CA ASP A 152 19.78 9.72 14.19
C ASP A 152 18.27 10.02 14.25
N PRO A 153 17.54 9.62 15.31
CA PRO A 153 16.14 9.99 15.50
C PRO A 153 15.87 11.50 15.42
N ASP A 154 16.84 12.34 15.76
CA ASP A 154 16.72 13.79 15.65
C ASP A 154 16.73 14.30 14.21
N ARG A 155 17.14 13.50 13.27
CA ARG A 155 17.06 13.78 11.82
C ARG A 155 15.77 13.29 11.18
N ILE A 156 14.84 12.70 11.94
CA ILE A 156 13.58 12.12 11.45
C ILE A 156 12.42 13.07 11.72
N VAL A 157 11.58 13.27 10.70
CA VAL A 157 10.28 13.94 10.76
C VAL A 157 9.20 12.94 10.36
N LEU A 158 8.20 12.71 11.22
CA LEU A 158 7.08 11.82 10.93
C LEU A 158 6.06 12.48 9.99
N THR A 159 5.46 11.70 9.12
CA THR A 159 4.52 12.17 8.10
C THR A 159 3.32 11.24 7.94
N ALA A 160 2.25 11.73 7.30
CA ALA A 160 1.08 10.89 6.96
C ALA A 160 1.33 10.02 5.71
N GLY A 161 2.39 9.23 5.73
CA GLY A 161 2.84 8.38 4.62
C GLY A 161 3.74 9.13 3.63
N ALA A 162 4.28 8.38 2.64
CA ALA A 162 5.26 8.90 1.70
C ALA A 162 4.75 10.03 0.79
N GLN A 163 3.47 10.03 0.42
CA GLN A 163 2.91 11.11 -0.41
C GLN A 163 2.94 12.45 0.33
N HIS A 164 2.60 12.46 1.61
CA HIS A 164 2.72 13.65 2.45
C HIS A 164 4.20 14.02 2.69
N ALA A 165 5.07 13.05 2.93
CA ALA A 165 6.51 13.27 3.03
C ALA A 165 7.05 13.98 1.79
N LEU A 166 6.73 13.47 0.60
CA LEU A 166 7.16 14.03 -0.67
C LEU A 166 6.63 15.46 -0.89
N SER A 167 5.34 15.68 -0.63
CA SER A 167 4.75 17.03 -0.73
C SER A 167 5.43 18.01 0.22
N SER A 168 5.67 17.61 1.48
CA SER A 168 6.35 18.45 2.47
C SER A 168 7.79 18.77 2.09
N VAL A 169 8.54 17.78 1.56
CA VAL A 169 9.93 17.95 1.12
C VAL A 169 10.00 18.91 -0.08
N ILE A 170 9.17 18.68 -1.10
CA ILE A 170 9.15 19.53 -2.29
C ILE A 170 8.76 20.96 -1.93
N SER A 171 7.70 21.15 -1.12
CA SER A 171 7.27 22.48 -0.69
C SER A 171 8.29 23.22 0.18
N ALA A 172 9.09 22.48 0.96
CA ALA A 172 10.11 23.06 1.82
C ALA A 172 11.38 23.48 1.07
N LEU A 173 11.76 22.73 0.04
CA LEU A 173 13.09 22.84 -0.57
C LEU A 173 13.10 23.45 -1.97
N LEU A 174 11.97 23.46 -2.67
CA LEU A 174 11.88 23.94 -4.05
C LEU A 174 10.85 25.08 -4.17
N LYS A 175 11.14 25.99 -5.08
CA LYS A 175 10.26 27.13 -5.40
C LYS A 175 9.57 26.91 -6.74
N PRO A 176 8.43 27.56 -7.01
CA PRO A 176 7.82 27.57 -8.33
C PRO A 176 8.84 27.93 -9.42
N ASN A 177 8.81 27.19 -10.55
CA ASN A 177 9.73 27.26 -11.67
C ASN A 177 11.13 26.65 -11.44
N ASP A 178 11.45 26.14 -10.25
CA ASP A 178 12.66 25.34 -10.07
C ASP A 178 12.59 24.06 -10.94
N THR A 179 13.74 23.59 -11.38
CA THR A 179 13.83 22.35 -12.16
C THR A 179 14.06 21.16 -11.24
N LEU A 180 13.13 20.20 -11.29
CA LEU A 180 13.26 18.90 -10.65
C LEU A 180 13.56 17.83 -11.69
N LEU A 181 14.72 17.18 -11.56
CA LEU A 181 15.07 16.01 -12.36
C LEU A 181 14.29 14.79 -11.83
N MET A 182 13.74 14.00 -12.74
CA MET A 182 13.05 12.76 -12.41
C MET A 182 13.42 11.67 -13.41
N GLU A 183 13.34 10.42 -12.99
CA GLU A 183 13.39 9.27 -13.91
C GLU A 183 12.32 9.43 -15.00
N GLU A 184 12.63 9.09 -16.26
CA GLU A 184 11.69 9.24 -17.40
C GLU A 184 10.39 8.48 -17.25
N LEU A 185 10.41 7.37 -16.48
CA LEU A 185 9.24 6.69 -15.93
C LEU A 185 9.35 6.81 -14.42
N THR A 186 8.39 7.45 -13.79
CA THR A 186 8.46 7.78 -12.37
C THR A 186 7.13 7.54 -11.66
N TYR A 187 7.14 7.54 -10.33
CA TYR A 187 5.91 7.47 -9.56
C TYR A 187 4.98 8.64 -9.89
N SER A 188 3.75 8.32 -10.32
CA SER A 188 2.77 9.34 -10.75
C SER A 188 2.45 10.37 -9.66
N GLY A 189 2.49 9.96 -8.38
CA GLY A 189 2.29 10.86 -7.25
C GLY A 189 3.40 11.91 -7.10
N ALA A 190 4.66 11.57 -7.46
CA ALA A 190 5.76 12.52 -7.45
C ALA A 190 5.59 13.59 -8.55
N ARG A 191 5.20 13.13 -9.74
CA ARG A 191 4.87 14.05 -10.85
C ARG A 191 3.71 14.98 -10.50
N ALA A 192 2.65 14.45 -9.89
CA ALA A 192 1.50 15.25 -9.48
C ALA A 192 1.87 16.33 -8.45
N VAL A 193 2.69 16.00 -7.45
CA VAL A 193 3.19 17.00 -6.48
C VAL A 193 4.05 18.05 -7.16
N ALA A 194 4.97 17.66 -8.04
CA ALA A 194 5.81 18.60 -8.76
C ALA A 194 4.97 19.58 -9.62
N GLN A 195 3.95 19.07 -10.31
CA GLN A 195 3.01 19.87 -11.09
C GLN A 195 2.21 20.84 -10.21
N GLN A 196 1.70 20.36 -9.08
CA GLN A 196 0.95 21.18 -8.11
C GLN A 196 1.81 22.31 -7.54
N GLN A 197 3.12 22.08 -7.37
CA GLN A 197 4.09 23.08 -6.91
C GLN A 197 4.68 23.94 -8.05
N HIS A 198 4.13 23.82 -9.27
CA HIS A 198 4.57 24.56 -10.45
C HIS A 198 6.06 24.39 -10.77
N LEU A 199 6.62 23.21 -10.55
CA LEU A 199 8.00 22.90 -10.89
C LEU A 199 8.14 22.55 -12.36
N LYS A 200 9.32 22.85 -12.92
CA LYS A 200 9.73 22.36 -14.23
C LYS A 200 10.29 20.95 -14.08
N ILE A 201 9.59 19.97 -14.65
CA ILE A 201 10.04 18.57 -14.60
C ILE A 201 10.94 18.29 -15.81
N ARG A 202 12.11 17.71 -15.57
CA ARG A 202 13.04 17.24 -16.61
C ARG A 202 13.27 15.75 -16.47
N ALA A 203 12.94 15.02 -17.52
CA ALA A 203 13.15 13.58 -17.57
C ALA A 203 14.64 13.24 -17.69
N VAL A 204 15.08 12.21 -17.00
CA VAL A 204 16.40 11.59 -17.12
C VAL A 204 16.20 10.16 -17.60
N ALA A 205 16.87 9.79 -18.70
CA ALA A 205 16.72 8.48 -19.32
C ALA A 205 17.16 7.35 -18.39
N MET A 206 16.54 6.20 -18.57
CA MET A 206 16.71 4.99 -17.78
C MET A 206 17.22 3.82 -18.62
N ASP A 207 17.70 2.79 -17.92
CA ASP A 207 17.97 1.45 -18.45
C ASP A 207 17.44 0.37 -17.47
N ALA A 208 17.87 -0.87 -17.63
CA ALA A 208 17.47 -1.97 -16.77
C ALA A 208 17.87 -1.80 -15.28
N GLU A 209 18.88 -0.99 -14.98
CA GLU A 209 19.31 -0.63 -13.63
C GLU A 209 18.65 0.67 -13.10
N GLY A 210 17.75 1.29 -13.86
CA GLY A 210 17.10 2.56 -13.53
C GLY A 210 17.84 3.76 -14.14
N LEU A 211 17.95 4.86 -13.39
CA LEU A 211 18.49 6.14 -13.85
C LEU A 211 19.93 6.01 -14.38
N ARG A 212 20.16 6.50 -15.60
CA ARG A 212 21.46 6.46 -16.28
C ARG A 212 22.35 7.64 -15.86
N PRO A 213 23.63 7.39 -15.47
CA PRO A 213 24.55 8.46 -15.04
C PRO A 213 24.89 9.46 -16.15
N ASP A 214 25.11 8.99 -17.38
CA ASP A 214 25.42 9.85 -18.55
C ASP A 214 24.21 10.76 -18.88
N ALA A 215 22.99 10.24 -18.80
CA ALA A 215 21.79 11.03 -18.98
C ALA A 215 21.59 12.05 -17.85
N LEU A 216 21.88 11.65 -16.59
CA LEU A 216 21.84 12.57 -15.45
C LEU A 216 22.85 13.70 -15.63
N GLU A 217 24.08 13.39 -16.00
CA GLU A 217 25.11 14.41 -16.24
C GLU A 217 24.70 15.37 -17.36
N THR A 218 24.15 14.83 -18.45
CA THR A 218 23.63 15.64 -19.56
C THR A 218 22.53 16.59 -19.11
N ALA A 219 21.57 16.09 -18.30
CA ALA A 219 20.49 16.89 -17.76
C ALA A 219 21.00 18.00 -16.82
N CYS A 220 21.98 17.70 -15.96
CA CYS A 220 22.61 18.67 -15.07
C CYS A 220 23.34 19.79 -15.85
N ARG A 221 24.05 19.45 -16.95
CA ARG A 221 24.71 20.45 -17.80
C ARG A 221 23.71 21.33 -18.55
N ALA A 222 22.58 20.76 -18.95
CA ALA A 222 21.57 21.47 -19.73
C ALA A 222 20.63 22.34 -18.86
N THR A 223 20.63 22.16 -17.55
CA THR A 223 19.69 22.82 -16.64
C THR A 223 20.40 23.27 -15.36
N ARG A 224 19.81 24.26 -14.67
CA ARG A 224 20.21 24.60 -13.29
C ARG A 224 19.34 23.86 -12.29
N ALA A 225 19.28 22.53 -12.44
CA ALA A 225 18.46 21.72 -11.53
C ALA A 225 19.03 21.75 -10.11
N GLY A 226 18.16 21.99 -9.13
CA GLY A 226 18.52 21.97 -7.70
C GLY A 226 18.27 20.62 -7.04
N ALA A 227 17.42 19.76 -7.62
CA ALA A 227 17.04 18.50 -7.02
C ALA A 227 16.85 17.38 -8.04
N LEU A 228 17.04 16.15 -7.56
CA LEU A 228 16.76 14.88 -8.24
C LEU A 228 15.82 14.04 -7.39
N TYR A 229 14.67 13.63 -7.92
CA TYR A 229 13.83 12.60 -7.34
C TYR A 229 14.10 11.25 -8.00
N CYS A 230 14.33 10.20 -7.22
CA CYS A 230 14.57 8.84 -7.72
C CYS A 230 14.19 7.75 -6.73
N MET A 231 14.04 6.51 -7.25
CA MET A 231 13.70 5.30 -6.48
C MET A 231 14.76 4.19 -6.69
N PRO A 232 15.95 4.29 -6.06
CA PRO A 232 17.11 3.44 -6.40
C PRO A 232 16.98 1.97 -6.00
N ARG A 233 16.29 1.65 -4.90
CA ARG A 233 16.25 0.28 -4.35
C ARG A 233 15.20 -0.61 -5.00
N LEU A 234 14.09 -0.05 -5.45
CA LEU A 234 13.10 -0.69 -6.32
C LEU A 234 12.26 0.37 -7.01
N GLN A 235 12.52 0.57 -8.26
CA GLN A 235 11.91 1.61 -9.07
C GLN A 235 10.43 1.30 -9.38
N ASN A 236 9.59 2.29 -9.30
CA ASN A 236 8.20 2.24 -9.72
C ASN A 236 8.00 3.15 -10.94
N PRO A 237 7.67 2.56 -12.14
CA PRO A 237 6.98 1.28 -12.33
C PRO A 237 7.86 0.10 -12.77
N THR A 238 9.13 0.29 -13.09
CA THR A 238 9.93 -0.68 -13.85
C THR A 238 10.47 -1.85 -13.04
N SER A 239 10.46 -1.79 -11.70
CA SER A 239 11.13 -2.73 -10.81
C SER A 239 12.66 -2.76 -10.96
N ALA A 240 13.25 -1.76 -11.62
CA ALA A 240 14.71 -1.62 -11.71
C ALA A 240 15.31 -1.46 -10.30
N VAL A 241 16.50 -2.04 -10.12
CA VAL A 241 17.26 -1.93 -8.87
C VAL A 241 18.68 -1.49 -9.24
N MET A 242 19.09 -0.34 -8.73
CA MET A 242 20.43 0.17 -8.99
C MET A 242 21.50 -0.74 -8.36
N SER A 243 22.49 -1.13 -9.13
CA SER A 243 23.70 -1.77 -8.59
C SER A 243 24.46 -0.79 -7.67
N GLU A 244 25.32 -1.33 -6.82
CA GLU A 244 26.16 -0.50 -5.95
C GLU A 244 27.02 0.46 -6.77
N ARG A 245 27.62 -0.02 -7.87
CA ARG A 245 28.39 0.80 -8.81
C ARG A 245 27.53 1.96 -9.34
N ARG A 246 26.29 1.69 -9.76
CA ARG A 246 25.36 2.71 -10.28
C ARG A 246 25.05 3.76 -9.22
N ARG A 247 24.74 3.35 -7.99
CA ARG A 247 24.48 4.26 -6.87
C ARG A 247 25.68 5.18 -6.58
N ARG A 248 26.89 4.64 -6.58
CA ARG A 248 28.12 5.44 -6.41
C ARG A 248 28.30 6.46 -7.54
N GLN A 249 28.00 6.10 -8.79
CA GLN A 249 28.04 7.03 -9.93
C GLN A 249 27.01 8.16 -9.78
N ILE A 250 25.77 7.83 -9.39
CA ILE A 250 24.73 8.85 -9.16
C ILE A 250 25.11 9.74 -7.98
N ALA A 251 25.63 9.18 -6.87
CA ALA A 251 26.11 9.93 -5.73
C ALA A 251 27.21 10.92 -6.12
N ALA A 252 28.22 10.49 -6.90
CA ALA A 252 29.30 11.36 -7.38
C ALA A 252 28.77 12.50 -8.25
N LEU A 253 27.78 12.25 -9.10
CA LEU A 253 27.14 13.30 -9.91
C LEU A 253 26.32 14.27 -9.04
N ALA A 254 25.59 13.76 -8.04
CA ALA A 254 24.87 14.61 -7.09
C ALA A 254 25.81 15.56 -6.34
N GLU A 255 26.98 15.06 -5.92
CA GLU A 255 28.04 15.91 -5.32
C GLU A 255 28.58 16.95 -6.30
N LYS A 256 28.99 16.49 -7.50
CA LYS A 256 29.58 17.36 -8.55
C LYS A 256 28.66 18.52 -8.92
N TYR A 257 27.33 18.25 -9.06
CA TYR A 257 26.36 19.25 -9.50
C TYR A 257 25.57 19.85 -8.31
N ARG A 258 25.94 19.53 -7.07
CA ARG A 258 25.30 20.01 -5.84
C ARG A 258 23.80 19.77 -5.80
N LEU A 259 23.35 18.63 -6.32
CA LEU A 259 21.94 18.26 -6.31
C LEU A 259 21.49 17.84 -4.90
N THR A 260 20.32 18.28 -4.49
CA THR A 260 19.59 17.64 -3.40
C THR A 260 18.92 16.38 -3.96
N VAL A 261 19.25 15.22 -3.44
CA VAL A 261 18.60 13.96 -3.82
C VAL A 261 17.38 13.73 -2.95
N ILE A 262 16.20 13.58 -3.55
CA ILE A 262 14.98 13.15 -2.89
C ILE A 262 14.84 11.66 -3.19
N GLU A 263 15.26 10.82 -2.25
CA GLU A 263 15.23 9.37 -2.39
C GLU A 263 13.92 8.80 -1.82
N ASP A 264 13.05 8.30 -2.71
CA ASP A 264 11.82 7.61 -2.32
C ASP A 264 12.08 6.10 -2.17
N ASP A 265 11.99 5.63 -0.96
CA ASP A 265 12.34 4.26 -0.60
C ASP A 265 11.19 3.49 0.09
N VAL A 266 9.99 3.63 -0.41
CA VAL A 266 8.81 2.92 0.11
C VAL A 266 8.88 1.40 -0.09
N TYR A 267 9.76 0.93 -0.95
CA TYR A 267 9.99 -0.48 -1.25
C TYR A 267 11.29 -1.04 -0.68
N GLY A 268 12.04 -0.29 0.11
CA GLY A 268 13.31 -0.74 0.68
C GLY A 268 13.23 -2.02 1.50
N PHE A 269 12.06 -2.34 2.05
CA PHE A 269 11.81 -3.62 2.75
C PHE A 269 11.91 -4.85 1.83
N VAL A 270 11.86 -4.69 0.51
CA VAL A 270 11.96 -5.77 -0.49
C VAL A 270 13.40 -6.27 -0.62
N SER A 271 14.38 -5.36 -0.50
CA SER A 271 15.82 -5.64 -0.58
C SER A 271 16.55 -4.97 0.58
N PRO A 272 16.30 -5.41 1.83
CA PRO A 272 16.84 -4.75 3.02
C PRO A 272 18.37 -4.83 3.13
N GLU A 273 19.01 -5.74 2.42
CA GLU A 273 20.46 -5.91 2.35
C GLU A 273 21.18 -4.81 1.55
N LYS A 274 20.44 -4.02 0.77
CA LYS A 274 21.00 -2.95 -0.06
C LYS A 274 20.84 -1.60 0.65
N ALA A 275 21.95 -0.96 0.97
CA ALA A 275 21.92 0.39 1.57
C ALA A 275 21.34 1.43 0.57
N PRO A 276 20.57 2.44 1.04
CA PRO A 276 20.06 3.51 0.18
C PRO A 276 21.16 4.49 -0.24
N LEU A 277 20.87 5.39 -1.19
CA LEU A 277 21.76 6.51 -1.56
C LEU A 277 22.04 7.43 -0.35
N ALA A 278 21.04 7.61 0.50
CA ALA A 278 21.16 8.38 1.74
C ALA A 278 22.28 7.88 2.66
N ALA A 279 22.67 6.62 2.58
CA ALA A 279 23.82 6.09 3.32
C ALA A 279 25.17 6.47 2.68
N LEU A 280 25.21 6.77 1.37
CA LEU A 280 26.42 7.17 0.65
C LEU A 280 26.68 8.67 0.73
N ILE A 281 25.63 9.48 0.60
CA ILE A 281 25.69 10.96 0.58
C ILE A 281 24.64 11.58 1.54
N PRO A 282 24.75 11.32 2.85
CA PRO A 282 23.71 11.69 3.83
C PRO A 282 23.49 13.20 3.97
N HIS A 283 24.45 14.02 3.57
CA HIS A 283 24.35 15.50 3.61
C HIS A 283 23.73 16.08 2.32
N ARG A 284 23.49 15.26 1.30
CA ARG A 284 22.83 15.65 0.05
C ARG A 284 21.47 14.99 -0.14
N THR A 285 21.15 13.98 0.69
CA THR A 285 19.97 13.18 0.46
C THR A 285 18.90 13.43 1.51
N VAL A 286 17.71 13.77 1.04
CA VAL A 286 16.47 13.72 1.81
C VAL A 286 15.80 12.40 1.49
N TYR A 287 15.90 11.47 2.44
CA TYR A 287 15.32 10.14 2.32
C TYR A 287 13.88 10.16 2.81
N LEU A 288 12.97 9.57 2.06
CA LEU A 288 11.58 9.41 2.48
C LEU A 288 11.10 7.97 2.30
N THR A 289 10.26 7.53 3.24
CA THR A 289 9.62 6.22 3.20
C THR A 289 8.27 6.21 3.90
N SER A 290 7.58 5.08 3.81
CA SER A 290 6.38 4.82 4.59
C SER A 290 6.19 3.35 4.91
N LEU A 291 5.42 3.07 5.97
CA LEU A 291 5.03 1.73 6.36
C LEU A 291 3.83 1.19 5.55
N SER A 292 3.30 1.97 4.61
CA SER A 292 2.13 1.60 3.80
C SER A 292 2.35 0.35 2.94
N LYS A 293 3.57 0.15 2.43
CA LYS A 293 3.89 -0.98 1.54
C LYS A 293 4.42 -2.17 2.32
N SER A 294 5.24 -1.94 3.32
CA SER A 294 5.77 -2.99 4.19
C SER A 294 4.72 -3.54 5.16
N LEU A 295 3.80 -2.69 5.63
CA LEU A 295 2.73 -3.05 6.56
C LEU A 295 1.35 -2.80 5.92
N PHE A 296 0.66 -1.74 6.35
CA PHE A 296 -0.71 -1.46 5.93
C PHE A 296 -0.90 -0.01 5.48
N PRO A 297 -1.49 0.24 4.30
CA PRO A 297 -1.68 1.59 3.79
C PRO A 297 -2.62 2.44 4.64
N GLY A 298 -3.61 1.83 5.30
CA GLY A 298 -4.58 2.51 6.16
C GLY A 298 -3.95 3.16 7.40
N MET A 299 -2.77 2.72 7.83
CA MET A 299 -2.07 3.28 9.00
C MET A 299 -1.51 4.69 8.75
N ARG A 300 -1.33 5.07 7.50
CA ARG A 300 -0.92 6.42 7.10
C ARG A 300 0.28 6.96 7.89
N LEU A 301 1.34 6.16 8.05
CA LEU A 301 2.59 6.60 8.68
C LEU A 301 3.76 6.45 7.71
N GLY A 302 4.56 7.51 7.64
CA GLY A 302 5.83 7.59 6.94
C GLY A 302 6.80 8.47 7.69
N CYS A 303 7.98 8.68 7.13
CA CYS A 303 8.94 9.62 7.64
C CYS A 303 9.81 10.20 6.54
N VAL A 304 10.41 11.33 6.87
CA VAL A 304 11.56 11.93 6.18
C VAL A 304 12.76 11.82 7.11
N ALA A 305 13.90 11.37 6.59
CA ALA A 305 15.20 11.52 7.24
C ALA A 305 16.03 12.48 6.38
N ALA A 306 16.48 13.59 6.97
CA ALA A 306 17.03 14.70 6.22
C ALA A 306 18.32 15.25 6.83
N PRO A 307 19.15 15.95 6.05
CA PRO A 307 20.27 16.73 6.57
C PRO A 307 19.82 17.78 7.58
N PRO A 308 20.61 18.06 8.64
CA PRO A 308 20.22 19.00 9.70
C PRO A 308 19.76 20.37 9.17
N GLU A 309 20.42 20.89 8.15
CA GLU A 309 20.14 22.21 7.56
C GLU A 309 18.78 22.31 6.85
N THR A 310 18.14 21.18 6.52
CA THR A 310 16.83 21.15 5.86
C THR A 310 15.69 20.79 6.79
N LEU A 311 16.00 20.31 8.01
CA LEU A 311 15.01 19.75 8.92
C LEU A 311 13.94 20.74 9.36
N ASP A 312 14.33 21.98 9.69
CA ASP A 312 13.38 23.00 10.17
C ASP A 312 12.40 23.39 9.05
N ALA A 313 12.89 23.55 7.84
CA ALA A 313 12.04 23.85 6.69
C ALA A 313 11.05 22.71 6.42
N ILE A 314 11.51 21.46 6.44
CA ILE A 314 10.65 20.28 6.24
C ILE A 314 9.64 20.15 7.39
N THR A 315 10.07 20.34 8.65
CA THR A 315 9.19 20.31 9.82
C THR A 315 8.12 21.41 9.74
N GLY A 316 8.50 22.61 9.33
CA GLY A 316 7.58 23.72 9.09
C GLY A 316 6.55 23.41 8.00
N SER A 317 6.97 22.74 6.92
CA SER A 317 6.05 22.30 5.86
C SER A 317 5.07 21.22 6.33
N VAL A 318 5.52 20.28 7.17
CA VAL A 318 4.63 19.29 7.82
C VAL A 318 3.62 20.00 8.71
N TRP A 319 4.07 20.95 9.53
CA TRP A 319 3.18 21.73 10.40
C TRP A 319 2.15 22.51 9.58
N ALA A 320 2.56 23.18 8.53
CA ALA A 320 1.67 23.99 7.69
C ALA A 320 0.61 23.17 6.97
N SER A 321 0.91 21.91 6.63
CA SER A 321 0.00 21.04 5.86
C SER A 321 -0.97 20.24 6.73
N MET A 322 -0.54 19.80 7.94
CA MET A 322 -1.36 18.92 8.79
C MET A 322 -1.05 19.03 10.30
N ILE A 323 -0.26 20.01 10.71
CA ILE A 323 0.20 20.23 12.09
C ILE A 323 1.17 19.12 12.54
N MET A 324 0.76 17.86 12.52
CA MET A 324 1.55 16.69 12.93
C MET A 324 0.99 15.40 12.32
N ALA A 325 1.80 14.36 12.17
CA ALA A 325 1.34 13.01 11.90
C ALA A 325 0.53 12.45 13.09
N SER A 326 -0.43 11.54 12.82
CA SER A 326 -1.27 10.95 13.87
C SER A 326 -0.44 10.28 14.97
N PRO A 327 -0.45 10.78 16.22
CA PRO A 327 0.30 10.16 17.31
C PRO A 327 -0.22 8.75 17.65
N ILE A 328 -1.54 8.51 17.49
CA ILE A 328 -2.15 7.19 17.74
C ILE A 328 -1.61 6.15 16.76
N GLY A 329 -1.58 6.49 15.46
CA GLY A 329 -1.03 5.60 14.43
C GLY A 329 0.47 5.38 14.61
N ALA A 330 1.21 6.42 14.98
CA ALA A 330 2.64 6.34 15.24
C ALA A 330 2.95 5.47 16.46
N ASP A 331 2.18 5.60 17.56
CA ASP A 331 2.36 4.81 18.77
C ASP A 331 2.10 3.32 18.53
N LEU A 332 1.00 2.98 17.85
CA LEU A 332 0.66 1.62 17.50
C LEU A 332 1.77 0.96 16.64
N LEU A 333 2.23 1.65 15.60
CA LEU A 333 3.28 1.14 14.72
C LEU A 333 4.64 1.07 15.42
N SER A 334 4.94 1.98 16.35
CA SER A 334 6.13 1.91 17.18
C SER A 334 6.13 0.65 18.05
N GLY A 335 4.99 0.31 18.66
CA GLY A 335 4.84 -0.95 19.39
C GLY A 335 5.08 -2.18 18.52
N TRP A 336 4.59 -2.19 17.28
CA TRP A 336 4.81 -3.30 16.35
C TRP A 336 6.26 -3.40 15.84
N ILE A 337 6.96 -2.27 15.75
CA ILE A 337 8.39 -2.27 15.41
C ILE A 337 9.18 -2.88 16.57
N GLU A 338 8.89 -2.45 17.80
CA GLU A 338 9.61 -2.87 19.01
C GLU A 338 9.40 -4.35 19.36
N ASP A 339 8.17 -4.87 19.18
CA ASP A 339 7.86 -6.28 19.50
C ASP A 339 8.13 -7.25 18.31
N GLY A 340 8.64 -6.74 17.19
CA GLY A 340 8.97 -7.51 16.00
C GLY A 340 7.78 -7.86 15.10
N THR A 341 6.56 -7.45 15.44
CA THR A 341 5.36 -7.69 14.60
C THR A 341 5.50 -7.06 13.22
N ALA A 342 6.00 -5.83 13.13
CA ALA A 342 6.25 -5.16 11.85
C ALA A 342 7.23 -5.96 10.96
N ALA A 343 8.29 -6.49 11.57
CA ALA A 343 9.28 -7.29 10.85
C ALA A 343 8.68 -8.59 10.28
N ARG A 344 7.88 -9.32 11.09
CA ARG A 344 7.20 -10.56 10.65
C ARG A 344 6.24 -10.31 9.48
N ILE A 345 5.46 -9.21 9.54
CA ILE A 345 4.54 -8.84 8.46
C ILE A 345 5.30 -8.51 7.18
N ALA A 346 6.36 -7.70 7.26
CA ALA A 346 7.17 -7.33 6.10
C ALA A 346 7.86 -8.56 5.47
N GLU A 347 8.34 -9.49 6.30
CA GLU A 347 8.92 -10.75 5.84
C GLU A 347 7.90 -11.65 5.15
N TRP A 348 6.72 -11.82 5.76
CA TRP A 348 5.63 -12.55 5.12
C TRP A 348 5.28 -11.96 3.75
N LYS A 349 5.19 -10.62 3.62
CA LYS A 349 4.95 -9.97 2.34
C LYS A 349 6.05 -10.25 1.31
N ARG A 350 7.33 -10.23 1.72
CA ARG A 350 8.44 -10.58 0.81
C ARG A 350 8.30 -12.02 0.28
N HIS A 351 7.99 -12.97 1.15
CA HIS A 351 7.78 -14.38 0.77
C HIS A 351 6.59 -14.55 -0.17
N GLU A 352 5.47 -13.86 0.11
CA GLU A 352 4.30 -13.94 -0.75
C GLU A 352 4.56 -13.29 -2.11
N PHE A 353 5.22 -12.12 -2.16
CA PHE A 353 5.63 -11.53 -3.42
C PHE A 353 6.60 -12.43 -4.20
N ALA A 354 7.54 -13.08 -3.53
CA ALA A 354 8.46 -14.01 -4.18
C ALA A 354 7.72 -15.21 -4.81
N ALA A 355 6.73 -15.76 -4.13
CA ALA A 355 5.89 -16.82 -4.68
C ALA A 355 5.08 -16.35 -5.91
N ARG A 356 4.51 -15.14 -5.86
CA ARG A 356 3.76 -14.55 -6.99
C ARG A 356 4.68 -14.16 -8.15
N GLN A 357 5.90 -13.74 -7.88
CA GLN A 357 6.94 -13.51 -8.91
C GLN A 357 7.37 -14.81 -9.59
N ALA A 358 7.50 -15.91 -8.83
CA ALA A 358 7.79 -17.22 -9.41
C ALA A 358 6.66 -17.69 -10.34
N MET A 359 5.40 -17.47 -9.96
CA MET A 359 4.22 -17.72 -10.79
C MET A 359 4.23 -16.84 -12.05
N ALA A 360 4.52 -15.55 -11.92
CA ALA A 360 4.59 -14.64 -13.05
C ALA A 360 5.69 -15.07 -14.05
N ARG A 361 6.89 -15.42 -13.59
CA ARG A 361 7.98 -15.92 -14.46
C ARG A 361 7.57 -17.16 -15.25
N ARG A 362 6.85 -18.09 -14.63
CA ARG A 362 6.34 -19.30 -15.32
C ARG A 362 5.30 -18.97 -16.38
N LEU A 363 4.35 -18.07 -16.05
CA LEU A 363 3.23 -17.76 -16.94
C LEU A 363 3.59 -16.78 -18.07
N PHE A 364 4.57 -15.92 -17.86
CA PHE A 364 5.08 -14.95 -18.85
C PHE A 364 6.42 -15.40 -19.45
N ASP A 365 6.72 -16.72 -19.42
CA ASP A 365 7.91 -17.25 -20.08
C ASP A 365 7.89 -16.91 -21.58
N GLY A 366 9.03 -16.44 -22.11
CA GLY A 366 9.15 -15.92 -23.47
C GLY A 366 8.72 -14.45 -23.65
N GLU A 367 8.09 -13.82 -22.66
CA GLU A 367 7.69 -12.41 -22.71
C GLU A 367 8.78 -11.48 -22.13
N ARG A 368 8.81 -10.22 -22.56
CA ARG A 368 9.74 -9.22 -22.05
C ARG A 368 9.23 -8.63 -20.75
N VAL A 369 9.65 -9.20 -19.63
CA VAL A 369 9.26 -8.77 -18.28
C VAL A 369 10.49 -8.26 -17.53
N GLN A 370 10.42 -7.03 -17.03
CA GLN A 370 11.38 -6.51 -16.06
C GLN A 370 10.77 -6.61 -14.67
N THR A 371 11.50 -7.25 -13.74
CA THR A 371 11.04 -7.44 -12.36
C THR A 371 12.21 -7.80 -11.43
N HIS A 372 11.93 -7.81 -10.11
CA HIS A 372 12.84 -8.28 -9.05
C HIS A 372 12.19 -9.46 -8.30
N PRO A 373 12.93 -10.44 -7.79
CA PRO A 373 12.37 -11.65 -7.15
C PRO A 373 11.33 -11.42 -6.08
N SER A 374 11.39 -10.33 -5.34
CA SER A 374 10.43 -9.97 -4.28
C SER A 374 9.66 -8.68 -4.58
N SER A 375 9.67 -8.20 -5.82
CA SER A 375 8.95 -6.97 -6.20
C SER A 375 7.44 -7.13 -6.05
N PRO A 376 6.72 -6.13 -5.54
CA PRO A 376 5.26 -6.11 -5.51
C PRO A 376 4.62 -5.85 -6.87
N HIS A 377 5.39 -5.62 -7.91
CA HIS A 377 4.92 -5.41 -9.28
C HIS A 377 5.95 -5.93 -10.30
N LEU A 378 5.53 -6.02 -11.53
CA LEU A 378 6.37 -6.26 -12.69
C LEU A 378 6.04 -5.25 -13.79
N TRP A 379 7.01 -5.03 -14.68
CA TRP A 379 6.89 -4.20 -15.87
C TRP A 379 6.89 -5.08 -17.11
N LEU A 380 5.73 -5.17 -17.76
CA LEU A 380 5.52 -6.00 -18.93
C LEU A 380 5.59 -5.15 -20.19
N GLN A 381 6.60 -5.39 -21.03
CA GLN A 381 6.73 -4.76 -22.34
C GLN A 381 5.73 -5.40 -23.32
N LEU A 382 5.11 -4.58 -24.13
CA LEU A 382 4.06 -5.02 -25.04
C LEU A 382 4.61 -5.24 -26.46
N PRO A 383 4.09 -6.24 -27.20
CA PRO A 383 4.34 -6.38 -28.64
C PRO A 383 3.96 -5.11 -29.41
N GLY A 384 4.65 -4.84 -30.52
CA GLY A 384 4.52 -3.61 -31.31
C GLY A 384 3.11 -3.27 -31.79
N ARG A 385 2.22 -4.25 -31.86
CA ARG A 385 0.79 -4.08 -32.22
C ARG A 385 -0.06 -3.41 -31.14
N TRP A 386 0.43 -3.34 -29.88
CA TRP A 386 -0.30 -2.74 -28.77
C TRP A 386 0.30 -1.38 -28.35
N SER A 387 -0.54 -0.37 -28.17
CA SER A 387 -0.20 0.74 -27.29
C SER A 387 -0.48 0.34 -25.84
N SER A 388 0.11 1.01 -24.87
CA SER A 388 -0.12 0.74 -23.46
C SER A 388 -1.59 0.95 -23.06
N GLU A 389 -2.25 1.95 -23.63
CA GLU A 389 -3.65 2.29 -23.35
C GLU A 389 -4.60 1.29 -23.99
N SER A 390 -4.36 0.95 -25.29
CA SER A 390 -5.21 -0.02 -26.00
C SER A 390 -5.14 -1.41 -25.35
N PHE A 391 -3.95 -1.80 -24.88
CA PHE A 391 -3.79 -3.05 -24.14
C PHE A 391 -4.49 -3.01 -22.79
N ALA A 392 -4.29 -1.95 -22.00
CA ALA A 392 -4.95 -1.79 -20.71
C ALA A 392 -6.49 -1.77 -20.84
N ALA A 393 -7.03 -1.11 -21.87
CA ALA A 393 -8.46 -1.11 -22.17
C ALA A 393 -8.97 -2.51 -22.57
N HIS A 394 -8.22 -3.22 -23.41
CA HIS A 394 -8.57 -4.59 -23.82
C HIS A 394 -8.58 -5.56 -22.63
N VAL A 395 -7.57 -5.51 -21.77
CA VAL A 395 -7.50 -6.37 -20.58
C VAL A 395 -8.58 -6.01 -19.56
N ARG A 396 -8.93 -4.71 -19.45
CA ARG A 396 -10.04 -4.24 -18.60
C ARG A 396 -11.39 -4.82 -19.06
N SER A 397 -11.67 -4.90 -20.38
CA SER A 397 -12.90 -5.51 -20.88
C SER A 397 -12.98 -7.01 -20.59
N ARG A 398 -11.86 -7.65 -20.24
CA ARG A 398 -11.75 -9.04 -19.81
C ARG A 398 -11.67 -9.21 -18.27
N GLY A 399 -11.94 -8.15 -17.52
CA GLY A 399 -12.01 -8.17 -16.07
C GLY A 399 -10.69 -7.98 -15.32
N VAL A 400 -9.63 -7.41 -15.95
CA VAL A 400 -8.36 -7.11 -15.27
C VAL A 400 -7.97 -5.64 -15.48
N ILE A 401 -7.72 -4.91 -14.41
CA ILE A 401 -7.30 -3.50 -14.44
C ILE A 401 -5.78 -3.42 -14.32
N LEU A 402 -5.13 -2.71 -15.25
CA LEU A 402 -3.69 -2.46 -15.28
C LEU A 402 -3.38 -0.96 -15.40
N ASN A 403 -2.15 -0.58 -15.06
CA ASN A 403 -1.66 0.77 -15.32
C ASN A 403 -0.85 0.81 -16.62
N ALA A 404 -1.29 1.66 -17.53
CA ALA A 404 -0.53 1.98 -18.76
C ALA A 404 0.75 2.78 -18.45
N SER A 405 1.78 2.64 -19.26
CA SER A 405 3.05 3.37 -19.12
C SER A 405 2.88 4.89 -19.11
N THR A 406 1.91 5.43 -19.82
CA THR A 406 1.59 6.86 -19.88
C THR A 406 1.26 7.47 -18.52
N GLN A 407 0.77 6.67 -17.58
CA GLN A 407 0.52 7.14 -16.21
C GLN A 407 1.81 7.46 -15.44
N PHE A 408 2.95 6.92 -15.86
CA PHE A 408 4.26 7.07 -15.21
C PHE A 408 5.22 7.95 -16.00
N ALA A 409 4.93 8.18 -17.27
CA ALA A 409 5.83 8.87 -18.18
C ALA A 409 5.98 10.36 -17.84
N VAL A 410 7.22 10.83 -17.87
CA VAL A 410 7.61 12.24 -17.82
C VAL A 410 7.77 12.79 -19.24
N THR A 411 7.96 11.91 -20.23
CA THR A 411 8.11 12.24 -21.64
C THR A 411 6.85 11.98 -22.43
N ASP A 412 6.70 12.58 -23.62
CA ASP A 412 5.53 12.42 -24.49
C ASP A 412 5.51 11.07 -25.25
N GLN A 413 6.63 10.33 -25.23
CA GLN A 413 6.77 9.04 -25.91
C GLN A 413 7.14 7.93 -24.92
N PRO A 414 6.19 7.47 -24.09
CA PRO A 414 6.45 6.41 -23.13
C PRO A 414 6.66 5.07 -23.84
N ALA A 415 7.43 4.19 -23.18
CA ALA A 415 7.60 2.81 -23.61
C ALA A 415 6.24 2.09 -23.75
N ARG A 416 6.11 1.20 -24.74
CA ARG A 416 4.92 0.34 -24.86
C ARG A 416 4.95 -0.74 -23.79
N ALA A 417 4.41 -0.44 -22.63
CA ALA A 417 4.43 -1.35 -21.49
C ALA A 417 3.30 -1.07 -20.51
N VAL A 418 3.05 -2.01 -19.61
CA VAL A 418 2.09 -1.87 -18.52
C VAL A 418 2.72 -2.33 -17.21
N ARG A 419 2.33 -1.69 -16.09
CA ARG A 419 2.66 -2.18 -14.77
C ARG A 419 1.58 -3.15 -14.29
N VAL A 420 2.00 -4.34 -13.84
CA VAL A 420 1.15 -5.36 -13.24
C VAL A 420 1.51 -5.48 -11.77
N CYS A 421 0.60 -5.08 -10.87
CA CYS A 421 0.78 -5.21 -9.44
C CYS A 421 0.45 -6.63 -8.96
N LEU A 422 1.22 -7.14 -8.00
CA LEU A 422 1.11 -8.49 -7.49
C LEU A 422 0.43 -8.58 -6.11
N GLY A 423 -0.04 -7.47 -5.58
CA GLY A 423 -0.74 -7.44 -4.30
C GLY A 423 -2.15 -8.04 -4.38
N PRO A 424 -3.07 -7.46 -5.15
CA PRO A 424 -4.38 -8.04 -5.46
C PRO A 424 -4.23 -9.08 -6.60
N PRO A 425 -5.09 -10.08 -6.73
CA PRO A 425 -6.13 -10.53 -5.80
C PRO A 425 -5.56 -11.15 -4.51
N ARG A 426 -6.43 -11.31 -3.50
CA ARG A 426 -6.02 -11.84 -2.18
C ARG A 426 -5.46 -13.26 -2.24
N THR A 427 -5.87 -14.09 -3.20
CA THR A 427 -5.47 -15.49 -3.34
C THR A 427 -4.53 -15.74 -4.51
N ARG A 428 -3.65 -16.72 -4.40
CA ARG A 428 -2.77 -17.15 -5.51
C ARG A 428 -3.54 -17.69 -6.72
N PRO A 429 -4.61 -18.52 -6.58
CA PRO A 429 -5.44 -18.91 -7.73
C PRO A 429 -6.05 -17.74 -8.48
N GLY A 430 -6.56 -16.73 -7.78
CA GLY A 430 -7.06 -15.51 -8.43
C GLY A 430 -5.98 -14.73 -9.16
N MET A 431 -4.74 -14.70 -8.64
CA MET A 431 -3.59 -14.11 -9.34
C MET A 431 -3.24 -14.90 -10.61
N GLU A 432 -3.25 -16.22 -10.55
CA GLU A 432 -2.98 -17.09 -11.70
C GLU A 432 -4.03 -16.90 -12.81
N GLN A 433 -5.29 -16.76 -12.43
CA GLN A 433 -6.37 -16.44 -13.37
C GLN A 433 -6.15 -15.08 -14.04
N ALA A 434 -5.80 -14.04 -13.27
CA ALA A 434 -5.52 -12.72 -13.80
C ALA A 434 -4.33 -12.74 -14.78
N PHE A 435 -3.24 -13.43 -14.44
CA PHE A 435 -2.08 -13.60 -15.33
C PHE A 435 -2.43 -14.35 -16.60
N THR A 436 -3.28 -15.38 -16.53
CA THR A 436 -3.77 -16.12 -17.69
C THR A 436 -4.53 -15.21 -18.65
N ILE A 437 -5.41 -14.36 -18.14
CA ILE A 437 -6.13 -13.36 -18.93
C ILE A 437 -5.16 -12.40 -19.63
N ILE A 438 -4.16 -11.88 -18.91
CA ILE A 438 -3.14 -10.97 -19.46
C ILE A 438 -2.36 -11.67 -20.57
N ARG A 439 -1.86 -12.89 -20.34
CA ARG A 439 -1.08 -13.66 -21.32
C ARG A 439 -1.89 -13.94 -22.60
N GLN A 440 -3.13 -14.39 -22.45
CA GLN A 440 -4.02 -14.60 -23.61
C GLN A 440 -4.25 -13.30 -24.41
N SER A 441 -4.33 -12.17 -23.69
CA SER A 441 -4.51 -10.85 -24.30
C SER A 441 -3.27 -10.40 -25.09
N LEU A 442 -2.05 -10.77 -24.64
CA LEU A 442 -0.82 -10.48 -25.38
C LEU A 442 -0.79 -11.14 -26.75
N ALA A 443 -1.34 -12.35 -26.91
CA ALA A 443 -1.45 -13.06 -28.19
C ALA A 443 -2.56 -12.49 -29.09
N GLY A 444 -3.51 -11.75 -28.53
CA GLY A 444 -4.65 -11.15 -29.26
C GLY A 444 -4.23 -9.97 -30.15
N GLN A 445 -5.22 -9.46 -30.89
CA GLN A 445 -5.07 -8.23 -31.67
C GLN A 445 -5.88 -7.09 -31.02
N PRO A 446 -5.44 -5.82 -31.14
CA PRO A 446 -6.27 -4.67 -30.79
C PRO A 446 -7.59 -4.75 -31.56
N ALA A 447 -8.71 -4.43 -30.93
CA ALA A 447 -9.93 -4.19 -31.69
C ALA A 447 -9.63 -3.12 -32.74
N ALA A 448 -9.94 -3.42 -34.04
CA ALA A 448 -9.77 -2.43 -35.08
C ALA A 448 -10.47 -1.13 -34.62
N ALA A 449 -9.75 -0.01 -34.67
CA ALA A 449 -10.38 1.28 -34.43
C ALA A 449 -11.55 1.38 -35.40
N ARG A 450 -12.79 1.33 -34.92
CA ARG A 450 -13.93 1.66 -35.75
C ARG A 450 -13.72 3.11 -36.14
N ALA A 451 -13.38 3.33 -37.41
CA ALA A 451 -13.43 4.64 -38.00
C ALA A 451 -14.87 5.15 -37.82
N VAL A 452 -15.03 6.19 -37.04
CA VAL A 452 -16.27 6.97 -36.92
C VAL A 452 -16.23 8.02 -37.98
#